data_b43d7427cad93613641092864bb42b92
#
_entry.id   b43d7427cad93613641092864bb42b92
#
_cell.length_a   1.000
_cell.length_b   1.000
_cell.length_c   1.000
_cell.angle_alpha   90.00
_cell.angle_beta   90.00
_cell.angle_gamma   90.00
#
_symmetry.space_group_name_H-M   'P 1'
#
loop_
_entity.id
_entity.type
_entity.pdbx_description
1 polymer ?
#
loop_
_entity_poly.entity_id
_entity_poly.type
_entity_poly.pdbx_seq_one_letter_code
_entity_poly.pdbx_strand_id
1 'polypeptide(L)'
;MLNAFIIVWRESLEAMLVIGVLLSWIARQPAPAPLRRRLWLGVAAGLSLACALGAGTFAVQSEFAGASLDVFQLAMVLTAAALIMHMVLWMHRHGRHMKRELEGRAGAWGIAAIAALAVGREGAETVVFLYGLGLESQGMALAGLSGAAAAGLAAAGATAWLAARGARLLNYRTLFAASEILLLCIANALLANAADRAIALGWLPALIDPLWDLSTWLADGQGAGRLLADFTGYRARPAATLVLASLAFWAYALWRLKRPATAAPGA
;
A
#
# COMPACT_ATOMS: atom_id res chain seq x y z
N MET A 1 -4.23 11.23 -6.93
CA MET A 1 -3.03 11.90 -6.40
C MET A 1 -2.90 11.76 -4.89
N LEU A 2 -3.93 12.08 -4.11
CA LEU A 2 -3.89 11.96 -2.64
C LEU A 2 -3.71 10.50 -2.18
N ASN A 3 -4.28 9.52 -2.89
CA ASN A 3 -4.10 8.08 -2.60
C ASN A 3 -2.62 7.67 -2.69
N ALA A 4 -1.91 8.12 -3.73
CA ALA A 4 -0.48 7.86 -3.89
C ALA A 4 0.34 8.48 -2.76
N PHE A 5 0.03 9.73 -2.38
CA PHE A 5 0.65 10.37 -1.22
C PHE A 5 0.49 9.53 0.05
N ILE A 6 -0.73 9.10 0.36
CA ILE A 6 -1.05 8.36 1.59
C ILE A 6 -0.36 6.99 1.60
N ILE A 7 -0.39 6.28 0.48
CA ILE A 7 0.27 4.97 0.36
C ILE A 7 1.77 5.14 0.57
N VAL A 8 2.42 6.03 -0.18
CA VAL A 8 3.87 6.23 -0.06
C VAL A 8 4.27 6.73 1.31
N TRP A 9 3.50 7.65 1.91
CA TRP A 9 3.73 8.09 3.28
C TRP A 9 3.71 6.93 4.27
N ARG A 10 2.73 6.05 4.17
CA ARG A 10 2.55 4.92 5.07
C ARG A 10 3.66 3.88 4.90
N GLU A 11 3.90 3.39 3.68
CA GLU A 11 4.91 2.36 3.42
C GLU A 11 6.31 2.84 3.79
N SER A 12 6.63 4.09 3.42
CA SER A 12 7.89 4.70 3.82
C SER A 12 8.03 4.84 5.34
N LEU A 13 6.94 5.15 6.03
CA LEU A 13 6.93 5.28 7.49
C LEU A 13 7.17 3.91 8.16
N GLU A 14 6.62 2.82 7.62
CA GLU A 14 6.88 1.46 8.11
C GLU A 14 8.36 1.08 7.92
N ALA A 15 8.92 1.31 6.74
CA ALA A 15 10.34 1.10 6.51
C ALA A 15 11.21 1.91 7.48
N MET A 16 10.89 3.20 7.69
CA MET A 16 11.62 4.08 8.60
C MET A 16 11.51 3.65 10.07
N LEU A 17 10.39 3.07 10.49
CA LEU A 17 10.24 2.52 11.83
C LEU A 17 11.15 1.32 12.05
N VAL A 18 11.24 0.39 11.10
CA VAL A 18 12.17 -0.75 11.17
C VAL A 18 13.60 -0.26 11.24
N ILE A 19 14.00 0.69 10.37
CA ILE A 19 15.33 1.30 10.37
C ILE A 19 15.59 1.99 11.71
N GLY A 20 14.63 2.72 12.26
CA GLY A 20 14.74 3.42 13.54
C GLY A 20 14.96 2.48 14.72
N VAL A 21 14.26 1.34 14.75
CA VAL A 21 14.46 0.29 15.76
C VAL A 21 15.86 -0.30 15.65
N LEU A 22 16.32 -0.62 14.44
CA LEU A 22 17.68 -1.14 14.21
C LEU A 22 18.75 -0.13 14.59
N LEU A 23 18.60 1.15 14.25
CA LEU A 23 19.52 2.22 14.64
C LEU A 23 19.57 2.38 16.17
N SER A 24 18.43 2.32 16.82
CA SER A 24 18.31 2.39 18.29
C SER A 24 19.01 1.21 18.99
N TRP A 25 18.89 0.01 18.40
CA TRP A 25 19.60 -1.18 18.87
C TRP A 25 21.12 -1.08 18.63
N ILE A 26 21.54 -0.66 17.42
CA ILE A 26 22.95 -0.47 17.05
C ILE A 26 23.64 0.53 17.99
N ALA A 27 22.97 1.61 18.38
CA ALA A 27 23.51 2.63 19.27
C ALA A 27 23.91 2.10 20.65
N ARG A 28 23.38 0.94 21.06
CA ARG A 28 23.69 0.27 22.34
C ARG A 28 24.80 -0.77 22.23
N GLN A 29 25.35 -1.00 21.02
CA GLN A 29 26.41 -1.98 20.80
C GLN A 29 27.80 -1.39 21.07
N PRO A 30 28.80 -2.21 21.49
CA PRO A 30 30.16 -1.74 21.75
C PRO A 30 30.86 -1.12 20.53
N ALA A 31 30.51 -1.59 19.30
CA ALA A 31 31.06 -1.11 18.03
C ALA A 31 29.96 -0.72 17.05
N PRO A 32 29.32 0.44 17.18
CA PRO A 32 28.16 0.82 16.38
C PRO A 32 28.51 1.19 14.92
N ALA A 33 29.71 1.70 14.64
CA ALA A 33 30.08 2.22 13.32
C ALA A 33 30.03 1.16 12.20
N PRO A 34 30.63 -0.05 12.30
CA PRO A 34 30.54 -1.07 11.26
C PRO A 34 29.11 -1.60 11.06
N LEU A 35 28.31 -1.70 12.14
CA LEU A 35 26.92 -2.14 12.07
C LEU A 35 26.04 -1.10 11.36
N ARG A 36 26.28 0.19 11.63
CA ARG A 36 25.59 1.30 10.92
C ARG A 36 25.89 1.30 9.44
N ARG A 37 27.15 1.05 9.03
CA ARG A 37 27.51 0.92 7.61
C ARG A 37 26.76 -0.23 6.94
N ARG A 38 26.67 -1.40 7.59
CA ARG A 38 25.93 -2.56 7.07
C ARG A 38 24.43 -2.31 6.99
N LEU A 39 23.85 -1.62 7.97
CA LEU A 39 22.45 -1.20 7.90
C LEU A 39 22.20 -0.38 6.63
N TRP A 40 23.01 0.64 6.36
CA TRP A 40 22.84 1.50 5.19
C TRP A 40 23.11 0.78 3.87
N LEU A 41 23.99 -0.20 3.84
CA LEU A 41 24.15 -1.10 2.68
C LEU A 41 22.87 -1.93 2.45
N GLY A 42 22.26 -2.44 3.52
CA GLY A 42 20.98 -3.13 3.43
C GLY A 42 19.87 -2.22 2.90
N VAL A 43 19.77 -1.00 3.41
CA VAL A 43 18.80 0.00 2.91
C VAL A 43 19.01 0.28 1.43
N ALA A 44 20.26 0.51 1.01
CA ALA A 44 20.59 0.75 -0.40
C ALA A 44 20.23 -0.44 -1.28
N ALA A 45 20.51 -1.67 -0.83
CA ALA A 45 20.13 -2.89 -1.55
C ALA A 45 18.61 -3.04 -1.67
N GLY A 46 17.85 -2.77 -0.61
CA GLY A 46 16.38 -2.80 -0.62
C GLY A 46 15.79 -1.76 -1.59
N LEU A 47 16.30 -0.53 -1.55
CA LEU A 47 15.90 0.53 -2.50
C LEU A 47 16.24 0.16 -3.94
N SER A 48 17.43 -0.40 -4.19
CA SER A 48 17.83 -0.85 -5.53
C SER A 48 16.89 -1.94 -6.04
N LEU A 49 16.50 -2.87 -5.18
CA LEU A 49 15.52 -3.92 -5.53
C LEU A 49 14.16 -3.32 -5.88
N ALA A 50 13.67 -2.37 -5.08
CA ALA A 50 12.40 -1.68 -5.36
C ALA A 50 12.44 -0.92 -6.69
N CYS A 51 13.53 -0.19 -6.97
CA CYS A 51 13.72 0.51 -8.24
C CYS A 51 13.79 -0.48 -9.44
N ALA A 52 14.49 -1.61 -9.26
CA ALA A 52 14.57 -2.64 -10.29
C ALA A 52 13.22 -3.29 -10.59
N LEU A 53 12.41 -3.54 -9.54
CA LEU A 53 11.04 -4.03 -9.69
C LEU A 53 10.15 -3.01 -10.42
N GLY A 54 10.25 -1.73 -10.06
CA GLY A 54 9.51 -0.66 -10.73
C GLY A 54 9.88 -0.54 -12.21
N ALA A 55 11.18 -0.51 -12.52
CA ALA A 55 11.67 -0.47 -13.90
C ALA A 55 11.28 -1.73 -14.68
N GLY A 56 11.38 -2.91 -14.07
CA GLY A 56 10.97 -4.18 -14.66
C GLY A 56 9.49 -4.22 -14.98
N THR A 57 8.64 -3.78 -14.04
CA THR A 57 7.18 -3.71 -14.26
C THR A 57 6.84 -2.78 -15.42
N PHE A 58 7.50 -1.62 -15.50
CA PHE A 58 7.30 -0.68 -16.59
C PHE A 58 7.78 -1.24 -17.93
N ALA A 59 8.94 -1.92 -17.96
CA ALA A 59 9.47 -2.57 -19.17
C ALA A 59 8.53 -3.67 -19.65
N VAL A 60 8.04 -4.53 -18.75
CA VAL A 60 7.08 -5.59 -19.10
C VAL A 60 5.78 -5.01 -19.65
N GLN A 61 5.29 -3.92 -19.05
CA GLN A 61 4.08 -3.25 -19.56
C GLN A 61 4.26 -2.74 -20.98
N SER A 62 5.43 -2.22 -21.32
CA SER A 62 5.70 -1.66 -22.66
C SER A 62 5.70 -2.70 -23.78
N GLU A 63 5.86 -3.98 -23.45
CA GLU A 63 5.79 -5.09 -24.41
C GLU A 63 4.35 -5.54 -24.71
N PHE A 64 3.38 -5.15 -23.86
CA PHE A 64 1.98 -5.50 -24.06
C PHE A 64 1.22 -4.41 -24.82
N ALA A 65 0.28 -4.85 -25.69
CA ALA A 65 -0.60 -3.96 -26.44
C ALA A 65 -2.00 -4.58 -26.58
N GLY A 66 -3.02 -3.73 -26.72
CA GLY A 66 -4.41 -4.18 -26.89
C GLY A 66 -4.88 -5.04 -25.71
N ALA A 67 -5.56 -6.13 -25.99
CA ALA A 67 -6.19 -7.00 -24.99
C ALA A 67 -5.20 -7.57 -23.94
N SER A 68 -3.95 -7.83 -24.32
CA SER A 68 -2.93 -8.32 -23.39
C SER A 68 -2.53 -7.25 -22.37
N LEU A 69 -2.51 -5.99 -22.77
CA LEU A 69 -2.29 -4.87 -21.86
C LEU A 69 -3.43 -4.72 -20.87
N ASP A 70 -4.68 -4.83 -21.34
CA ASP A 70 -5.86 -4.75 -20.47
C ASP A 70 -5.88 -5.87 -19.42
N VAL A 71 -5.53 -7.10 -19.82
CA VAL A 71 -5.39 -8.25 -18.90
C VAL A 71 -4.30 -8.01 -17.88
N PHE A 72 -3.12 -7.55 -18.33
CA PHE A 72 -2.01 -7.25 -17.44
C PHE A 72 -2.38 -6.17 -16.42
N GLN A 73 -3.00 -5.10 -16.87
CA GLN A 73 -3.46 -4.01 -16.02
C GLN A 73 -4.50 -4.49 -15.00
N LEU A 74 -5.49 -5.27 -15.43
CA LEU A 74 -6.49 -5.85 -14.53
C LEU A 74 -5.84 -6.74 -13.47
N ALA A 75 -4.88 -7.59 -13.87
CA ALA A 75 -4.15 -8.45 -12.94
C ALA A 75 -3.36 -7.62 -11.92
N MET A 76 -2.72 -6.52 -12.33
CA MET A 76 -1.96 -5.64 -11.44
C MET A 76 -2.87 -4.93 -10.43
N VAL A 77 -4.02 -4.41 -10.86
CA VAL A 77 -4.99 -3.75 -9.96
C VAL A 77 -5.55 -4.74 -8.94
N LEU A 78 -5.90 -5.95 -9.36
CA LEU A 78 -6.37 -7.00 -8.46
C LEU A 78 -5.28 -7.43 -7.47
N THR A 79 -4.04 -7.54 -7.94
CA THR A 79 -2.88 -7.85 -7.09
C THR A 79 -2.68 -6.75 -6.04
N ALA A 80 -2.73 -5.48 -6.44
CA ALA A 80 -2.63 -4.36 -5.50
C ALA A 80 -3.74 -4.40 -4.44
N ALA A 81 -5.00 -4.59 -4.83
CA ALA A 81 -6.12 -4.70 -3.91
C ALA A 81 -5.97 -5.88 -2.93
N ALA A 82 -5.52 -7.05 -3.43
CA ALA A 82 -5.27 -8.24 -2.62
C ALA A 82 -4.12 -8.05 -1.64
N LEU A 83 -3.02 -7.41 -2.07
CA LEU A 83 -1.86 -7.12 -1.21
C LEU A 83 -2.24 -6.14 -0.10
N ILE A 84 -2.97 -5.05 -0.41
CA ILE A 84 -3.47 -4.12 0.62
C ILE A 84 -4.33 -4.87 1.64
N MET A 85 -5.29 -5.67 1.20
CA MET A 85 -6.12 -6.48 2.08
C MET A 85 -5.28 -7.41 2.95
N HIS A 86 -4.36 -8.17 2.34
CA HIS A 86 -3.47 -9.09 3.06
C HIS A 86 -2.65 -8.37 4.11
N MET A 87 -2.03 -7.23 3.75
CA MET A 87 -1.17 -6.44 4.63
C MET A 87 -1.96 -5.88 5.82
N VAL A 88 -3.12 -5.28 5.62
CA VAL A 88 -3.97 -4.77 6.69
C VAL A 88 -4.37 -5.90 7.65
N LEU A 89 -4.80 -7.05 7.12
CA LEU A 89 -5.17 -8.21 7.92
C LEU A 89 -3.99 -8.82 8.68
N TRP A 90 -2.79 -8.80 8.09
CA TRP A 90 -1.56 -9.29 8.73
C TRP A 90 -1.12 -8.37 9.87
N MET A 91 -1.10 -7.06 9.62
CA MET A 91 -0.73 -6.06 10.63
C MET A 91 -1.67 -6.06 11.83
N HIS A 92 -2.97 -6.16 11.57
CA HIS A 92 -3.97 -6.24 12.64
C HIS A 92 -3.70 -7.41 13.60
N ARG A 93 -3.10 -8.51 13.10
CA ARG A 93 -2.80 -9.71 13.90
C ARG A 93 -1.42 -9.70 14.53
N HIS A 94 -0.40 -9.20 13.85
CA HIS A 94 1.02 -9.38 14.22
C HIS A 94 1.73 -8.10 14.68
N GLY A 95 1.12 -6.93 14.56
CA GLY A 95 1.76 -5.64 14.84
C GLY A 95 2.33 -5.45 16.27
N ARG A 96 2.08 -6.39 17.19
CA ARG A 96 2.55 -6.32 18.58
C ARG A 96 3.86 -7.08 18.86
N HIS A 97 4.32 -7.96 17.98
CA HIS A 97 5.43 -8.89 18.27
C HIS A 97 6.74 -8.62 17.51
N MET A 98 6.73 -7.76 16.49
CA MET A 98 7.86 -7.50 15.60
C MET A 98 9.15 -7.05 16.31
N LYS A 99 9.04 -6.32 17.42
CA LYS A 99 10.19 -5.78 18.14
C LYS A 99 11.08 -6.85 18.78
N ARG A 100 10.51 -7.96 19.26
CA ARG A 100 11.26 -9.03 19.94
C ARG A 100 11.97 -9.98 18.97
N GLU A 101 11.40 -10.22 17.80
CA GLU A 101 12.01 -11.10 16.79
C GLU A 101 13.25 -10.48 16.13
N LEU A 102 13.28 -9.16 15.98
CA LEU A 102 14.41 -8.42 15.40
C LEU A 102 15.65 -8.45 16.32
N GLU A 103 15.46 -8.42 17.64
CA GLU A 103 16.54 -8.42 18.59
C GLU A 103 17.29 -9.76 18.70
N GLY A 104 16.62 -10.90 18.38
CA GLY A 104 17.18 -12.25 18.50
C GLY A 104 18.02 -12.73 17.30
N ARG A 105 17.93 -12.07 16.14
CA ARG A 105 18.60 -12.49 14.89
C ARG A 105 19.76 -11.60 14.44
N ALA A 106 20.22 -10.68 15.27
CA ALA A 106 21.14 -9.62 14.89
C ALA A 106 22.62 -10.02 14.94
N GLY A 107 23.04 -10.97 14.10
CA GLY A 107 24.45 -11.03 13.66
C GLY A 107 24.75 -9.89 12.67
N ALA A 108 26.03 -9.55 12.50
CA ALA A 108 26.45 -8.37 11.72
C ALA A 108 25.96 -8.35 10.25
N TRP A 109 25.79 -9.51 9.61
CA TRP A 109 25.16 -9.65 8.29
C TRP A 109 23.63 -9.72 8.37
N GLY A 110 23.08 -10.17 9.50
CA GLY A 110 21.63 -10.20 9.73
C GLY A 110 21.01 -8.80 9.66
N ILE A 111 21.71 -7.76 10.16
CA ILE A 111 21.24 -6.37 10.12
C ILE A 111 21.07 -5.88 8.68
N ALA A 112 22.06 -6.13 7.81
CA ALA A 112 21.96 -5.75 6.40
C ALA A 112 20.83 -6.49 5.69
N ALA A 113 20.68 -7.78 5.94
CA ALA A 113 19.61 -8.59 5.37
C ALA A 113 18.23 -8.14 5.85
N ILE A 114 18.06 -7.90 7.17
CA ILE A 114 16.80 -7.41 7.73
C ILE A 114 16.43 -6.05 7.13
N ALA A 115 17.40 -5.11 7.04
CA ALA A 115 17.15 -3.81 6.44
C ALA A 115 16.81 -3.90 4.95
N ALA A 116 17.53 -4.76 4.20
CA ALA A 116 17.27 -4.97 2.77
C ALA A 116 15.88 -5.58 2.54
N LEU A 117 15.51 -6.59 3.31
CA LEU A 117 14.20 -7.24 3.20
C LEU A 117 13.05 -6.30 3.61
N ALA A 118 13.22 -5.54 4.69
CA ALA A 118 12.21 -4.59 5.12
C ALA A 118 12.00 -3.49 4.07
N VAL A 119 13.07 -2.79 3.66
CA VAL A 119 12.96 -1.71 2.67
C VAL A 119 12.56 -2.24 1.29
N GLY A 120 13.08 -3.40 0.90
CA GLY A 120 12.73 -4.04 -0.37
C GLY A 120 11.28 -4.46 -0.43
N ARG A 121 10.73 -4.98 0.67
CA ARG A 121 9.32 -5.34 0.80
C ARG A 121 8.42 -4.12 0.67
N GLU A 122 8.63 -3.11 1.52
CA GLU A 122 7.79 -1.91 1.50
C GLU A 122 7.92 -1.16 0.16
N GLY A 123 9.12 -1.16 -0.42
CA GLY A 123 9.35 -0.62 -1.75
C GLY A 123 8.64 -1.39 -2.86
N ALA A 124 8.62 -2.72 -2.81
CA ALA A 124 7.90 -3.56 -3.75
C ALA A 124 6.37 -3.35 -3.65
N GLU A 125 5.83 -3.30 -2.41
CA GLU A 125 4.42 -2.99 -2.17
C GLU A 125 4.08 -1.60 -2.73
N THR A 126 4.91 -0.59 -2.47
CA THR A 126 4.76 0.77 -3.02
C THR A 126 4.72 0.77 -4.55
N VAL A 127 5.61 0.03 -5.22
CA VAL A 127 5.64 -0.06 -6.69
C VAL A 127 4.33 -0.65 -7.22
N VAL A 128 3.86 -1.76 -6.66
CA VAL A 128 2.61 -2.40 -7.08
C VAL A 128 1.41 -1.48 -6.87
N PHE A 129 1.36 -0.78 -5.73
CA PHE A 129 0.25 0.13 -5.41
C PHE A 129 0.25 1.37 -6.31
N LEU A 130 1.40 1.99 -6.52
CA LEU A 130 1.52 3.13 -7.42
C LEU A 130 1.19 2.73 -8.85
N TYR A 131 1.60 1.54 -9.26
CA TYR A 131 1.25 1.00 -10.55
C TYR A 131 -0.28 0.82 -10.69
N GLY A 132 -0.92 0.21 -9.70
CA GLY A 132 -2.38 0.05 -9.67
C GLY A 132 -3.16 1.38 -9.72
N LEU A 133 -2.61 2.44 -9.08
CA LEU A 133 -3.20 3.78 -9.11
C LEU A 133 -2.85 4.59 -10.37
N GLY A 134 -1.73 4.28 -11.00
CA GLY A 134 -1.19 5.05 -12.12
C GLY A 134 -1.61 4.57 -13.50
N LEU A 135 -2.37 3.49 -13.60
CA LEU A 135 -2.74 2.87 -14.87
C LEU A 135 -3.47 3.79 -15.86
N GLU A 136 -4.24 4.73 -15.36
CA GLU A 136 -4.96 5.71 -16.17
C GLU A 136 -4.16 7.00 -16.40
N SER A 137 -2.96 7.07 -15.80
CA SER A 137 -2.15 8.30 -15.77
C SER A 137 -1.19 8.33 -16.95
N GLN A 138 -1.41 9.26 -17.88
CA GLN A 138 -0.48 9.60 -18.94
C GLN A 138 -0.07 11.07 -18.87
N GLY A 139 1.14 11.40 -19.29
CA GLY A 139 1.62 12.77 -19.35
C GLY A 139 1.64 13.50 -18.01
N MET A 140 0.88 14.59 -17.89
CA MET A 140 0.81 15.42 -16.66
C MET A 140 0.27 14.68 -15.45
N ALA A 141 -0.54 13.64 -15.63
CA ALA A 141 -1.04 12.83 -14.54
C ALA A 141 0.05 11.98 -13.90
N LEU A 142 1.00 11.46 -14.71
CA LEU A 142 2.17 10.74 -14.20
C LEU A 142 3.11 11.66 -13.40
N ALA A 143 3.31 12.90 -13.86
CA ALA A 143 4.08 13.91 -13.11
C ALA A 143 3.42 14.24 -11.77
N GLY A 144 2.10 14.35 -11.73
CA GLY A 144 1.33 14.54 -10.50
C GLY A 144 1.41 13.34 -9.55
N LEU A 145 1.39 12.11 -10.07
CA LEU A 145 1.55 10.88 -9.29
C LEU A 145 2.95 10.85 -8.65
N SER A 146 3.99 11.17 -9.44
CA SER A 146 5.38 11.21 -8.96
C SER A 146 5.57 12.30 -7.91
N GLY A 147 4.95 13.48 -8.10
CA GLY A 147 4.97 14.57 -7.13
C GLY A 147 4.27 14.20 -5.82
N ALA A 148 3.12 13.52 -5.90
CA ALA A 148 2.40 13.03 -4.73
C ALA A 148 3.20 11.96 -3.97
N ALA A 149 3.88 11.06 -4.69
CA ALA A 149 4.76 10.06 -4.11
C ALA A 149 5.96 10.71 -3.40
N ALA A 150 6.62 11.68 -4.02
CA ALA A 150 7.71 12.43 -3.40
C ALA A 150 7.28 13.20 -2.16
N ALA A 151 6.11 13.83 -2.18
CA ALA A 151 5.52 14.51 -1.04
C ALA A 151 5.20 13.52 0.09
N GLY A 152 4.67 12.34 -0.23
CA GLY A 152 4.41 11.26 0.72
C GLY A 152 5.69 10.79 1.43
N LEU A 153 6.76 10.57 0.67
CA LEU A 153 8.07 10.20 1.22
C LEU A 153 8.63 11.30 2.14
N ALA A 154 8.55 12.57 1.73
CA ALA A 154 8.98 13.70 2.54
C ALA A 154 8.18 13.80 3.85
N ALA A 155 6.85 13.62 3.78
CA ALA A 155 5.97 13.60 4.93
C ALA A 155 6.30 12.43 5.89
N ALA A 156 6.64 11.24 5.37
CA ALA A 156 7.09 10.10 6.16
C ALA A 156 8.37 10.43 6.91
N GLY A 157 9.36 11.03 6.23
CA GLY A 157 10.60 11.50 6.86
C GLY A 157 10.35 12.52 7.96
N ALA A 158 9.49 13.50 7.72
CA ALA A 158 9.11 14.50 8.72
C ALA A 158 8.43 13.84 9.93
N THR A 159 7.50 12.90 9.69
CA THR A 159 6.79 12.17 10.74
C THR A 159 7.76 11.35 11.58
N ALA A 160 8.66 10.60 10.95
CA ALA A 160 9.67 9.78 11.63
C ALA A 160 10.65 10.66 12.45
N TRP A 161 11.04 11.82 11.91
CA TRP A 161 11.90 12.76 12.61
C TRP A 161 11.22 13.38 13.84
N LEU A 162 9.96 13.81 13.71
CA LEU A 162 9.18 14.31 14.85
C LEU A 162 9.04 13.24 15.94
N ALA A 163 8.82 12.02 15.53
CA ALA A 163 8.74 10.89 16.43
C ALA A 163 10.04 10.62 17.17
N ALA A 164 11.17 10.64 16.47
CA ALA A 164 12.48 10.46 17.06
C ALA A 164 12.82 11.54 18.11
N ARG A 165 12.24 12.73 17.96
CA ARG A 165 12.36 13.84 18.93
C ARG A 165 11.40 13.76 20.12
N GLY A 166 10.63 12.67 20.24
CA GLY A 166 9.74 12.47 21.38
C GLY A 166 8.49 13.35 21.34
N ALA A 167 8.00 13.72 20.17
CA ALA A 167 6.75 14.46 20.01
C ALA A 167 5.60 13.65 20.59
N ARG A 168 5.13 13.98 21.79
CA ARG A 168 4.02 13.32 22.52
C ARG A 168 2.67 13.42 21.78
N LEU A 169 2.60 14.26 20.76
CA LEU A 169 1.41 14.49 19.95
C LEU A 169 1.13 13.37 18.93
N LEU A 170 2.14 12.55 18.61
CA LEU A 170 2.00 11.48 17.62
C LEU A 170 1.62 10.16 18.31
N ASN A 171 0.34 9.91 18.40
CA ASN A 171 -0.15 8.59 18.79
C ASN A 171 -0.10 7.63 17.59
N TYR A 172 1.04 6.93 17.43
CA TYR A 172 1.24 5.97 16.33
C TYR A 172 0.10 4.98 16.18
N ARG A 173 -0.47 4.51 17.30
CA ARG A 173 -1.57 3.55 17.26
C ARG A 173 -2.78 4.12 16.54
N THR A 174 -3.12 5.38 16.77
CA THR A 174 -4.26 6.05 16.12
C THR A 174 -3.96 6.33 14.65
N LEU A 175 -2.73 6.77 14.34
CA LEU A 175 -2.31 7.01 12.94
C LEU A 175 -2.36 5.73 12.11
N PHE A 176 -1.82 4.61 12.62
CA PHE A 176 -1.86 3.34 11.93
C PHE A 176 -3.29 2.79 11.80
N ALA A 177 -4.11 2.88 12.84
CA ALA A 177 -5.50 2.45 12.77
C ALA A 177 -6.31 3.26 11.74
N ALA A 178 -6.10 4.57 11.66
CA ALA A 178 -6.74 5.41 10.66
C ALA A 178 -6.26 5.08 9.24
N SER A 179 -4.95 4.84 9.07
CA SER A 179 -4.39 4.46 7.77
C SER A 179 -4.86 3.07 7.31
N GLU A 180 -5.07 2.11 8.21
CA GLU A 180 -5.63 0.79 7.89
C GLU A 180 -7.02 0.90 7.28
N ILE A 181 -7.91 1.71 7.87
CA ILE A 181 -9.26 1.93 7.36
C ILE A 181 -9.19 2.58 5.97
N LEU A 182 -8.34 3.60 5.83
CA LEU A 182 -8.18 4.31 4.57
C LEU A 182 -7.63 3.40 3.45
N LEU A 183 -6.69 2.53 3.78
CA LEU A 183 -6.18 1.54 2.83
C LEU A 183 -7.24 0.52 2.41
N LEU A 184 -8.08 0.06 3.32
CA LEU A 184 -9.20 -0.81 2.96
C LEU A 184 -10.17 -0.10 2.02
N CYS A 185 -10.42 1.19 2.25
CA CYS A 185 -11.23 1.99 1.33
C CYS A 185 -10.57 2.08 -0.06
N ILE A 186 -9.26 2.35 -0.14
CA ILE A 186 -8.51 2.38 -1.40
C ILE A 186 -8.51 1.00 -2.07
N ALA A 187 -8.34 -0.09 -1.33
CA ALA A 187 -8.41 -1.44 -1.88
C ALA A 187 -9.79 -1.74 -2.48
N ASN A 188 -10.88 -1.28 -1.83
CA ASN A 188 -12.22 -1.37 -2.41
C ASN A 188 -12.36 -0.52 -3.69
N ALA A 189 -11.75 0.67 -3.73
CA ALA A 189 -11.76 1.50 -4.93
C ALA A 189 -11.00 0.83 -6.10
N LEU A 190 -9.86 0.20 -5.82
CA LEU A 190 -9.13 -0.60 -6.81
C LEU A 190 -9.97 -1.79 -7.30
N LEU A 191 -10.65 -2.49 -6.39
CA LEU A 191 -11.55 -3.58 -6.75
C LEU A 191 -12.72 -3.10 -7.62
N ALA A 192 -13.30 -1.94 -7.31
CA ALA A 192 -14.34 -1.32 -8.12
C ALA A 192 -13.84 -1.01 -9.52
N ASN A 193 -12.65 -0.40 -9.66
CA ASN A 193 -12.01 -0.15 -10.95
C ASN A 193 -11.76 -1.46 -11.73
N ALA A 194 -11.30 -2.51 -11.04
CA ALA A 194 -11.09 -3.81 -11.66
C ALA A 194 -12.41 -4.45 -12.15
N ALA A 195 -13.49 -4.31 -11.38
CA ALA A 195 -14.81 -4.80 -11.77
C ALA A 195 -15.35 -4.05 -13.00
N ASP A 196 -15.24 -2.71 -13.03
CA ASP A 196 -15.63 -1.90 -14.19
C ASP A 196 -14.86 -2.33 -15.45
N ARG A 197 -13.54 -2.54 -15.34
CA ARG A 197 -12.73 -3.03 -16.45
C ARG A 197 -13.12 -4.44 -16.89
N ALA A 198 -13.37 -5.36 -15.97
CA ALA A 198 -13.78 -6.72 -16.28
C ALA A 198 -15.17 -6.76 -16.97
N ILE A 199 -16.08 -5.85 -16.60
CA ILE A 199 -17.37 -5.67 -17.28
C ILE A 199 -17.13 -5.11 -18.69
N ALA A 200 -16.28 -4.10 -18.84
CA ALA A 200 -15.96 -3.50 -20.14
C ALA A 200 -15.31 -4.51 -21.11
N LEU A 201 -14.51 -5.44 -20.59
CA LEU A 201 -13.90 -6.54 -21.35
C LEU A 201 -14.88 -7.70 -21.65
N GLY A 202 -16.11 -7.63 -21.12
CA GLY A 202 -17.09 -8.69 -21.28
C GLY A 202 -16.84 -9.96 -20.44
N TRP A 203 -15.94 -9.90 -19.47
CA TRP A 203 -15.59 -11.04 -18.60
C TRP A 203 -16.58 -11.21 -17.44
N LEU A 204 -17.18 -10.10 -17.00
CA LEU A 204 -18.22 -10.09 -15.99
C LEU A 204 -19.50 -9.48 -16.56
N PRO A 205 -20.69 -10.05 -16.28
CA PRO A 205 -21.95 -9.42 -16.63
C PRO A 205 -22.19 -8.21 -15.70
N ALA A 206 -22.69 -7.10 -16.26
CA ALA A 206 -23.06 -5.94 -15.47
C ALA A 206 -24.29 -6.21 -14.56
N LEU A 207 -25.09 -7.23 -14.91
CA LEU A 207 -26.40 -7.57 -14.35
C LEU A 207 -27.42 -6.45 -14.62
N ILE A 208 -27.55 -5.51 -13.69
CA ILE A 208 -28.35 -4.28 -13.82
C ILE A 208 -27.38 -3.11 -13.92
N ASP A 209 -27.45 -2.32 -14.99
CA ASP A 209 -26.56 -1.18 -15.22
C ASP A 209 -27.34 -0.02 -15.86
N PRO A 210 -27.48 1.12 -15.18
CA PRO A 210 -27.05 1.36 -13.78
C PRO A 210 -28.06 0.81 -12.76
N LEU A 211 -27.56 0.45 -11.57
CA LEU A 211 -28.42 0.06 -10.44
C LEU A 211 -29.14 1.28 -9.84
N TRP A 212 -28.47 2.45 -9.82
CA TRP A 212 -29.04 3.77 -9.49
C TRP A 212 -28.32 4.86 -10.27
N ASP A 213 -28.87 6.07 -10.29
CA ASP A 213 -28.24 7.25 -10.91
C ASP A 213 -28.22 8.41 -9.92
N LEU A 214 -27.05 8.73 -9.40
CA LEU A 214 -26.77 9.85 -8.52
C LEU A 214 -25.91 10.93 -9.21
N SER A 215 -25.72 10.86 -10.53
CA SER A 215 -24.83 11.76 -11.29
C SER A 215 -25.21 13.22 -11.19
N THR A 216 -26.49 13.53 -10.95
CA THR A 216 -26.99 14.90 -10.78
C THR A 216 -26.62 15.50 -9.42
N TRP A 217 -26.43 14.67 -8.39
CA TRP A 217 -26.14 15.12 -7.02
C TRP A 217 -24.65 15.03 -6.70
N LEU A 218 -24.01 13.95 -7.12
CA LEU A 218 -22.64 13.66 -6.78
C LEU A 218 -21.95 12.91 -7.93
N ALA A 219 -21.56 13.65 -8.96
CA ALA A 219 -20.85 13.08 -10.12
C ALA A 219 -19.47 12.58 -9.71
N ASP A 220 -19.12 11.32 -10.05
CA ASP A 220 -17.85 10.66 -9.73
C ASP A 220 -16.64 11.18 -10.55
N GLY A 221 -16.90 12.00 -11.60
CA GLY A 221 -15.86 12.62 -12.42
C GLY A 221 -15.31 13.94 -11.88
N GLN A 222 -15.94 14.58 -10.88
CA GLN A 222 -15.56 15.94 -10.43
C GLN A 222 -15.81 16.17 -8.94
N GLY A 223 -15.05 17.14 -8.38
CA GLY A 223 -15.24 17.63 -7.02
C GLY A 223 -15.21 16.55 -5.95
N ALA A 224 -16.15 16.61 -5.03
CA ALA A 224 -16.27 15.66 -3.92
C ALA A 224 -16.60 14.23 -4.39
N GLY A 225 -17.39 14.10 -5.46
CA GLY A 225 -17.71 12.77 -6.03
C GLY A 225 -16.48 12.05 -6.54
N ARG A 226 -15.53 12.76 -7.16
CA ARG A 226 -14.25 12.20 -7.58
C ARG A 226 -13.40 11.74 -6.40
N LEU A 227 -13.33 12.54 -5.33
CA LEU A 227 -12.62 12.13 -4.13
C LEU A 227 -13.23 10.85 -3.53
N LEU A 228 -14.56 10.77 -3.44
CA LEU A 228 -15.21 9.56 -2.97
C LEU A 228 -14.96 8.37 -3.89
N ALA A 229 -15.00 8.56 -5.22
CA ALA A 229 -14.69 7.53 -6.18
C ALA A 229 -13.25 7.00 -5.99
N ASP A 230 -12.29 7.91 -5.90
CA ASP A 230 -10.87 7.59 -5.74
C ASP A 230 -10.58 6.85 -4.43
N PHE A 231 -11.27 7.20 -3.32
CA PHE A 231 -10.99 6.63 -2.00
C PHE A 231 -11.86 5.44 -1.62
N THR A 232 -13.12 5.42 -2.03
CA THR A 232 -14.07 4.41 -1.56
C THR A 232 -14.58 3.49 -2.65
N GLY A 233 -14.25 3.78 -3.91
CA GLY A 233 -14.82 3.08 -5.07
C GLY A 233 -16.25 3.50 -5.38
N TYR A 234 -16.70 4.65 -4.86
CA TYR A 234 -18.01 5.21 -5.19
C TYR A 234 -18.18 5.38 -6.70
N ARG A 235 -19.35 5.02 -7.21
CA ARG A 235 -19.80 5.31 -8.58
C ARG A 235 -21.16 5.96 -8.54
N ALA A 236 -21.33 7.05 -9.30
CA ALA A 236 -22.61 7.74 -9.43
C ALA A 236 -23.65 6.84 -10.13
N ARG A 237 -23.18 5.96 -11.02
CA ARG A 237 -23.99 5.04 -11.81
C ARG A 237 -23.36 3.64 -11.79
N PRO A 238 -23.44 2.91 -10.66
CA PRO A 238 -22.78 1.63 -10.56
C PRO A 238 -23.58 0.50 -11.21
N ALA A 239 -22.88 -0.45 -11.82
CA ALA A 239 -23.44 -1.74 -12.15
C ALA A 239 -23.70 -2.58 -10.89
N ALA A 240 -24.73 -3.42 -10.88
CA ALA A 240 -25.07 -4.26 -9.73
C ALA A 240 -23.89 -5.20 -9.35
N THR A 241 -23.18 -5.74 -10.32
CA THR A 241 -21.99 -6.58 -10.11
C THR A 241 -20.91 -5.87 -9.31
N LEU A 242 -20.67 -4.59 -9.58
CA LEU A 242 -19.70 -3.77 -8.82
C LEU A 242 -20.13 -3.61 -7.36
N VAL A 243 -21.40 -3.34 -7.12
CA VAL A 243 -21.93 -3.20 -5.76
C VAL A 243 -21.82 -4.52 -5.00
N LEU A 244 -22.15 -5.65 -5.63
CA LEU A 244 -21.99 -6.98 -5.02
C LEU A 244 -20.52 -7.30 -4.70
N ALA A 245 -19.59 -6.97 -5.60
CA ALA A 245 -18.16 -7.15 -5.36
C ALA A 245 -17.69 -6.33 -4.15
N SER A 246 -18.11 -5.06 -4.05
CA SER A 246 -17.78 -4.18 -2.91
C SER A 246 -18.39 -4.69 -1.61
N LEU A 247 -19.64 -5.17 -1.62
CA LEU A 247 -20.26 -5.76 -0.43
C LEU A 247 -19.55 -7.03 0.02
N ALA A 248 -19.16 -7.90 -0.92
CA ALA A 248 -18.40 -9.11 -0.61
C ALA A 248 -17.02 -8.77 -0.01
N PHE A 249 -16.34 -7.76 -0.56
CA PHE A 249 -15.07 -7.26 -0.04
C PHE A 249 -15.20 -6.81 1.40
N TRP A 250 -16.17 -5.92 1.71
CA TRP A 250 -16.38 -5.41 3.05
C TRP A 250 -16.86 -6.49 4.03
N ALA A 251 -17.72 -7.40 3.58
CA ALA A 251 -18.14 -8.54 4.39
C ALA A 251 -16.94 -9.42 4.78
N TYR A 252 -16.05 -9.72 3.83
CA TYR A 252 -14.83 -10.49 4.07
C TYR A 252 -13.87 -9.73 5.00
N ALA A 253 -13.61 -8.44 4.74
CA ALA A 253 -12.72 -7.62 5.55
C ALA A 253 -13.19 -7.56 7.01
N LEU A 254 -14.46 -7.22 7.24
CA LEU A 254 -15.04 -7.12 8.58
C LEU A 254 -15.06 -8.46 9.30
N TRP A 255 -15.38 -9.56 8.59
CA TRP A 255 -15.35 -10.90 9.18
C TRP A 255 -13.94 -11.30 9.62
N ARG A 256 -12.92 -10.98 8.82
CA ARG A 256 -11.51 -11.26 9.15
C ARG A 256 -11.00 -10.41 10.29
N LEU A 257 -11.38 -9.13 10.35
CA LEU A 257 -10.99 -8.20 11.42
C LEU A 257 -11.64 -8.56 12.77
N LYS A 258 -12.87 -9.10 12.75
CA LYS A 258 -13.57 -9.53 13.97
C LYS A 258 -13.09 -10.87 14.52
N ARG A 259 -12.40 -11.70 13.75
CA ARG A 259 -11.86 -12.96 14.24
C ARG A 259 -10.71 -12.70 15.21
N PRO A 260 -10.80 -13.19 16.47
CA PRO A 260 -9.67 -13.09 17.39
C PRO A 260 -8.46 -13.79 16.77
N ALA A 261 -7.26 -13.23 16.99
CA ALA A 261 -6.03 -13.92 16.65
C ALA A 261 -6.04 -15.26 17.40
N THR A 262 -6.16 -16.37 16.68
CA THR A 262 -6.00 -17.69 17.27
C THR A 262 -4.61 -17.72 17.90
N ALA A 263 -4.56 -17.88 19.22
CA ALA A 263 -3.32 -18.17 19.92
C ALA A 263 -2.66 -19.33 19.19
N ALA A 264 -1.39 -19.18 18.81
CA ALA A 264 -0.62 -20.27 18.24
C ALA A 264 -0.72 -21.46 19.20
N PRO A 265 -1.01 -22.69 18.74
CA PRO A 265 -0.98 -23.84 19.62
C PRO A 265 0.46 -24.04 20.08
N GLY A 266 0.69 -23.91 21.38
CA GLY A 266 1.79 -24.40 22.18
C GLY A 266 3.21 -24.16 21.65
N ALA A 267 3.93 -23.18 22.24
CA ALA A 267 5.36 -23.31 22.43
C ALA A 267 5.61 -23.93 23.80
#